data_b2254c40ef4ee8fabdc495bdefad9369
#
_entry.id   b2254c40ef4ee8fabdc495bdefad9369
#
_cell.length_a   1.000
_cell.length_b   1.000
_cell.length_c   1.000
_cell.angle_alpha   90.00
_cell.angle_beta   90.00
_cell.angle_gamma   90.00
#
_symmetry.space_group_name_H-M   'P 1'
#
loop_
_entity.id
_entity.type
_entity.pdbx_description
1 polymer ?
#
loop_
_entity_poly.entity_id
_entity_poly.type
_entity_poly.pdbx_seq_one_letter_code
_entity_poly.pdbx_strand_id
1 'polypeptide(L)'
;KSLCFIGQDHYKGGRTAAGLMCKILPKDARIGIIISSTKLSCHQQRLLGFQNKISETRPDIKIVGISENQDKKEDAFRITLEYCNKLPDLDGIYITGGGIAGVGSALDIIDDSENIHVICHDLTEGSIHLLQTQVVDFVLGQEPVNQGYLLIKTLFEYLVKNITPHKIIDIPVTISTDESYKKEEP
;
A
#
# COMPACT_ATOMS: atom_id res chain seq x y z
N LYS A 1 -13.81 -24.19 -11.77
CA LYS A 1 -14.53 -22.89 -11.74
C LYS A 1 -14.67 -22.46 -10.28
N SER A 2 -14.29 -21.22 -9.95
CA SER A 2 -14.53 -20.65 -8.61
C SER A 2 -16.02 -20.33 -8.45
N LEU A 3 -16.54 -20.42 -7.23
CA LEU A 3 -17.92 -20.06 -6.90
C LEU A 3 -18.09 -18.53 -7.01
N CYS A 4 -17.23 -17.80 -6.30
CA CYS A 4 -17.15 -16.34 -6.35
C CYS A 4 -15.71 -15.89 -6.02
N PHE A 5 -15.46 -14.61 -6.14
CA PHE A 5 -14.28 -13.92 -5.62
C PHE A 5 -14.70 -13.04 -4.44
N ILE A 6 -13.97 -13.14 -3.34
CA ILE A 6 -14.14 -12.26 -2.17
C ILE A 6 -12.79 -11.61 -1.91
N GLY A 7 -12.71 -10.31 -2.02
CA GLY A 7 -11.46 -9.59 -1.85
C GLY A 7 -11.53 -8.15 -2.31
N GLN A 8 -10.40 -7.47 -2.22
CA GLN A 8 -10.27 -6.07 -2.60
C GLN A 8 -9.97 -5.92 -4.08
N ASP A 9 -10.51 -4.86 -4.68
CA ASP A 9 -10.08 -4.40 -6.01
C ASP A 9 -8.69 -3.74 -5.88
N HIS A 10 -7.66 -4.46 -6.32
CA HIS A 10 -6.28 -4.00 -6.21
C HIS A 10 -5.99 -2.76 -7.07
N TYR A 11 -6.67 -2.62 -8.21
CA TYR A 11 -6.55 -1.41 -9.04
C TYR A 11 -7.08 -0.18 -8.29
N LYS A 12 -8.25 -0.30 -7.64
CA LYS A 12 -8.77 0.76 -6.75
C LYS A 12 -7.83 1.03 -5.59
N GLY A 13 -7.20 0.00 -5.00
CA GLY A 13 -6.20 0.15 -3.94
C GLY A 13 -5.05 1.05 -4.38
N GLY A 14 -4.48 0.80 -5.57
CA GLY A 14 -3.45 1.66 -6.15
C GLY A 14 -3.92 3.09 -6.43
N ARG A 15 -5.14 3.25 -6.97
CA ARG A 15 -5.74 4.58 -7.20
C ARG A 15 -5.96 5.34 -5.88
N THR A 16 -6.32 4.64 -4.81
CA THR A 16 -6.51 5.24 -3.48
C THR A 16 -5.16 5.74 -2.94
N ALA A 17 -4.10 4.94 -3.00
CA ALA A 17 -2.75 5.34 -2.60
C ALA A 17 -2.30 6.60 -3.36
N ALA A 18 -2.44 6.61 -4.68
CA ALA A 18 -2.11 7.77 -5.51
C ALA A 18 -2.97 9.00 -5.16
N GLY A 19 -4.26 8.80 -4.89
CA GLY A 19 -5.17 9.87 -4.48
C GLY A 19 -4.75 10.54 -3.18
N LEU A 20 -4.21 9.78 -2.22
CA LEU A 20 -3.63 10.30 -0.99
C LEU A 20 -2.31 11.04 -1.27
N MET A 21 -1.39 10.42 -2.01
CA MET A 21 -0.13 11.07 -2.43
C MET A 21 -0.38 12.42 -3.13
N CYS A 22 -1.36 12.49 -4.03
CA CYS A 22 -1.72 13.73 -4.72
C CYS A 22 -2.14 14.88 -3.78
N LYS A 23 -2.59 14.56 -2.56
CA LYS A 23 -3.05 15.56 -1.58
C LYS A 23 -1.95 16.07 -0.67
N ILE A 24 -0.94 15.25 -0.39
CA ILE A 24 0.11 15.56 0.58
C ILE A 24 1.40 16.03 -0.08
N LEU A 25 1.66 15.61 -1.32
CA LEU A 25 2.90 15.94 -2.00
C LEU A 25 2.93 17.35 -2.60
N PRO A 26 4.11 18.01 -2.58
CA PRO A 26 4.31 19.31 -3.20
C PRO A 26 4.14 19.27 -4.72
N LYS A 27 4.16 20.45 -5.34
CA LYS A 27 4.15 20.56 -6.80
C LYS A 27 5.45 20.00 -7.38
N ASP A 28 5.37 19.37 -8.56
CA ASP A 28 6.48 18.74 -9.29
C ASP A 28 7.21 17.64 -8.51
N ALA A 29 6.52 17.02 -7.53
CA ALA A 29 7.06 15.98 -6.65
C ALA A 29 7.59 14.74 -7.39
N ARG A 30 8.51 14.03 -6.73
CA ARG A 30 9.19 12.84 -7.25
C ARG A 30 8.91 11.64 -6.36
N ILE A 31 8.37 10.56 -6.93
CA ILE A 31 7.97 9.35 -6.21
C ILE A 31 8.80 8.15 -6.66
N GLY A 32 9.35 7.40 -5.70
CA GLY A 32 9.84 6.06 -5.87
C GLY A 32 8.74 5.02 -5.60
N ILE A 33 8.65 3.98 -6.42
CA ILE A 33 7.72 2.87 -6.18
C ILE A 33 8.51 1.59 -5.91
N ILE A 34 8.15 0.90 -4.82
CA ILE A 34 8.68 -0.42 -4.49
C ILE A 34 7.54 -1.41 -4.66
N ILE A 35 7.65 -2.27 -5.67
CA ILE A 35 6.68 -3.33 -5.94
C ILE A 35 7.22 -4.67 -5.42
N SER A 36 6.36 -5.48 -4.80
CA SER A 36 6.80 -6.80 -4.33
C SER A 36 7.23 -7.70 -5.46
N SER A 37 6.38 -7.86 -6.48
CA SER A 37 6.72 -8.62 -7.67
C SER A 37 5.83 -8.23 -8.86
N THR A 38 6.46 -8.04 -10.02
CA THR A 38 5.76 -7.85 -11.29
C THR A 38 5.10 -9.13 -11.82
N LYS A 39 5.36 -10.29 -11.21
CA LYS A 39 4.73 -11.57 -11.58
C LYS A 39 3.35 -11.75 -10.91
N LEU A 40 3.04 -11.00 -9.87
CA LEU A 40 1.78 -11.11 -9.14
C LEU A 40 0.78 -10.05 -9.62
N SER A 41 -0.38 -10.49 -10.08
CA SER A 41 -1.41 -9.62 -10.65
C SER A 41 -1.91 -8.55 -9.68
N CYS A 42 -1.97 -8.83 -8.38
CA CYS A 42 -2.36 -7.87 -7.35
C CYS A 42 -1.42 -6.66 -7.31
N HIS A 43 -0.10 -6.89 -7.37
CA HIS A 43 0.88 -5.80 -7.37
C HIS A 43 0.91 -5.04 -8.70
N GLN A 44 0.74 -5.75 -9.84
CA GLN A 44 0.59 -5.09 -11.13
C GLN A 44 -0.64 -4.16 -11.16
N GLN A 45 -1.78 -4.63 -10.63
CA GLN A 45 -3.01 -3.84 -10.58
C GLN A 45 -2.85 -2.61 -9.67
N ARG A 46 -2.20 -2.76 -8.51
CA ARG A 46 -1.88 -1.63 -7.62
C ARG A 46 -0.98 -0.61 -8.32
N LEU A 47 0.09 -1.08 -8.97
CA LEU A 47 0.99 -0.21 -9.73
C LEU A 47 0.25 0.54 -10.84
N LEU A 48 -0.52 -0.17 -11.66
CA LEU A 48 -1.28 0.41 -12.76
C LEU A 48 -2.29 1.44 -12.26
N GLY A 49 -3.04 1.10 -11.19
CA GLY A 49 -4.00 2.01 -10.57
C GLY A 49 -3.34 3.29 -10.06
N PHE A 50 -2.17 3.17 -9.43
CA PHE A 50 -1.38 4.29 -8.94
C PHE A 50 -0.92 5.19 -10.10
N GLN A 51 -0.28 4.62 -11.11
CA GLN A 51 0.22 5.37 -12.28
C GLN A 51 -0.88 6.12 -13.01
N ASN A 52 -2.00 5.45 -13.28
CA ASN A 52 -3.15 6.06 -13.97
C ASN A 52 -3.71 7.24 -13.17
N LYS A 53 -3.86 7.07 -11.83
CA LYS A 53 -4.39 8.16 -10.99
C LYS A 53 -3.45 9.35 -10.92
N ILE A 54 -2.13 9.16 -10.82
CA ILE A 54 -1.14 10.25 -10.88
C ILE A 54 -1.28 10.98 -12.21
N SER A 55 -1.23 10.25 -13.33
CA SER A 55 -1.32 10.82 -14.68
C SER A 55 -2.61 11.64 -14.91
N GLU A 56 -3.74 11.17 -14.39
CA GLU A 56 -5.03 11.83 -14.51
C GLU A 56 -5.18 13.09 -13.65
N THR A 57 -4.56 13.10 -12.47
CA THR A 57 -4.87 14.10 -11.43
C THR A 57 -3.74 15.10 -11.20
N ARG A 58 -2.50 14.60 -11.20
CA ARG A 58 -1.28 15.36 -10.91
C ARG A 58 -0.17 14.96 -11.89
N PRO A 59 -0.29 15.31 -13.19
CA PRO A 59 0.70 14.98 -14.21
C PRO A 59 2.05 15.68 -13.99
N ASP A 60 2.12 16.65 -13.10
CA ASP A 60 3.34 17.27 -12.62
C ASP A 60 4.19 16.33 -11.77
N ILE A 61 3.58 15.38 -11.04
CA ILE A 61 4.29 14.38 -10.23
C ILE A 61 5.00 13.37 -11.12
N LYS A 62 6.28 13.11 -10.84
CA LYS A 62 7.12 12.19 -11.61
C LYS A 62 7.39 10.90 -10.85
N ILE A 63 7.07 9.76 -11.45
CA ILE A 63 7.52 8.46 -10.96
C ILE A 63 8.95 8.26 -11.46
N VAL A 64 9.92 8.37 -10.56
CA VAL A 64 11.36 8.41 -10.87
C VAL A 64 12.06 7.05 -10.75
N GLY A 65 11.40 6.06 -10.16
CA GLY A 65 11.90 4.70 -10.04
C GLY A 65 10.79 3.70 -9.74
N ILE A 66 10.92 2.49 -10.28
CA ILE A 66 10.08 1.33 -9.94
C ILE A 66 11.03 0.15 -9.76
N SER A 67 11.09 -0.40 -8.54
CA SER A 67 12.00 -1.51 -8.21
C SER A 67 11.26 -2.64 -7.50
N GLU A 68 11.72 -3.88 -7.68
CA GLU A 68 11.14 -5.06 -7.04
C GLU A 68 11.92 -5.44 -5.77
N ASN A 69 11.20 -5.70 -4.66
CA ASN A 69 11.81 -6.15 -3.40
C ASN A 69 11.48 -7.60 -3.01
N GLN A 70 10.65 -8.31 -3.78
CA GLN A 70 10.25 -9.70 -3.52
C GLN A 70 9.71 -9.93 -2.10
N ASP A 71 8.99 -8.96 -1.53
CA ASP A 71 8.50 -8.90 -0.14
C ASP A 71 9.60 -8.97 0.95
N LYS A 72 10.88 -8.82 0.55
CA LYS A 72 12.01 -8.87 1.48
C LYS A 72 12.34 -7.50 2.03
N LYS A 73 12.49 -7.44 3.36
CA LYS A 73 12.85 -6.19 4.05
C LYS A 73 14.26 -5.73 3.67
N GLU A 74 15.20 -6.65 3.45
CA GLU A 74 16.58 -6.34 3.08
C GLU A 74 16.65 -5.68 1.69
N ASP A 75 15.85 -6.16 0.74
CA ASP A 75 15.77 -5.55 -0.59
C ASP A 75 15.05 -4.21 -0.55
N ALA A 76 13.97 -4.08 0.22
CA ALA A 76 13.29 -2.79 0.42
C ALA A 76 14.22 -1.75 1.06
N PHE A 77 15.00 -2.14 2.08
CA PHE A 77 16.02 -1.29 2.70
C PHE A 77 17.04 -0.79 1.67
N ARG A 78 17.64 -1.71 0.91
CA ARG A 78 18.64 -1.37 -0.12
C ARG A 78 18.06 -0.45 -1.20
N ILE A 79 16.84 -0.74 -1.69
CA ILE A 79 16.17 0.07 -2.71
C ILE A 79 15.88 1.47 -2.19
N THR A 80 15.42 1.60 -0.95
CA THR A 80 15.14 2.90 -0.32
C THR A 80 16.41 3.74 -0.21
N LEU A 81 17.51 3.17 0.27
CA LEU A 81 18.82 3.85 0.31
C LEU A 81 19.27 4.27 -1.10
N GLU A 82 19.08 3.40 -2.08
CA GLU A 82 19.46 3.71 -3.47
C GLU A 82 18.63 4.89 -4.01
N TYR A 83 17.33 4.94 -3.75
CA TYR A 83 16.47 6.04 -4.16
C TYR A 83 16.90 7.35 -3.49
N CYS A 84 17.07 7.37 -2.18
CA CYS A 84 17.45 8.59 -1.45
C CYS A 84 18.84 9.10 -1.88
N ASN A 85 19.80 8.20 -2.11
CA ASN A 85 21.16 8.61 -2.53
C ASN A 85 21.23 9.11 -3.98
N LYS A 86 20.43 8.51 -4.90
CA LYS A 86 20.45 8.89 -6.31
C LYS A 86 19.47 9.99 -6.68
N LEU A 87 18.48 10.22 -5.84
CA LEU A 87 17.36 11.12 -6.06
C LEU A 87 17.22 12.04 -4.84
N PRO A 88 18.12 13.05 -4.67
CA PRO A 88 18.14 13.93 -3.49
C PRO A 88 16.84 14.70 -3.28
N ASP A 89 16.01 14.83 -4.32
CA ASP A 89 14.70 15.51 -4.27
C ASP A 89 13.55 14.47 -4.28
N LEU A 90 13.72 13.35 -3.60
CA LEU A 90 12.66 12.35 -3.48
C LEU A 90 11.64 12.81 -2.44
N ASP A 91 10.39 13.01 -2.86
CA ASP A 91 9.32 13.49 -1.99
C ASP A 91 8.42 12.36 -1.47
N GLY A 92 8.43 11.19 -2.10
CA GLY A 92 7.55 10.11 -1.67
C GLY A 92 7.98 8.72 -2.09
N ILE A 93 7.56 7.74 -1.29
CA ILE A 93 7.72 6.31 -1.57
C ILE A 93 6.35 5.62 -1.47
N TYR A 94 5.99 4.90 -2.53
CA TYR A 94 4.84 4.00 -2.51
C TYR A 94 5.31 2.54 -2.53
N ILE A 95 4.95 1.76 -1.51
CA ILE A 95 5.25 0.33 -1.46
C ILE A 95 3.96 -0.49 -1.61
N THR A 96 3.93 -1.39 -2.60
CA THR A 96 2.71 -2.10 -2.98
C THR A 96 2.44 -3.38 -2.16
N GLY A 97 3.38 -3.84 -1.35
CA GLY A 97 3.26 -5.08 -0.58
C GLY A 97 4.23 -5.15 0.59
N GLY A 98 4.81 -6.31 0.85
CA GLY A 98 5.70 -6.55 1.99
C GLY A 98 7.03 -5.80 1.93
N GLY A 99 7.75 -5.79 3.06
CA GLY A 99 9.08 -5.17 3.18
C GLY A 99 9.07 -3.76 3.78
N ILE A 100 7.93 -3.24 4.23
CA ILE A 100 7.82 -1.86 4.79
C ILE A 100 8.79 -1.60 5.95
N ALA A 101 9.07 -2.60 6.79
CA ALA A 101 10.07 -2.46 7.85
C ALA A 101 11.47 -2.12 7.32
N GLY A 102 11.81 -2.57 6.10
CA GLY A 102 13.06 -2.20 5.44
C GLY A 102 13.07 -0.75 4.98
N VAL A 103 11.94 -0.24 4.49
CA VAL A 103 11.79 1.20 4.18
C VAL A 103 11.99 2.03 5.44
N GLY A 104 11.29 1.71 6.53
CA GLY A 104 11.45 2.42 7.81
C GLY A 104 12.89 2.41 8.28
N SER A 105 13.54 1.24 8.34
CA SER A 105 14.95 1.15 8.76
C SER A 105 15.92 1.93 7.87
N ALA A 106 15.61 2.11 6.59
CA ALA A 106 16.44 2.93 5.70
C ALA A 106 16.24 4.42 5.97
N LEU A 107 15.00 4.84 6.17
CA LEU A 107 14.67 6.23 6.47
C LEU A 107 15.21 6.67 7.84
N ASP A 108 15.27 5.79 8.82
CA ASP A 108 15.87 6.07 10.15
C ASP A 108 17.35 6.49 10.12
N ILE A 109 18.08 6.15 9.06
CA ILE A 109 19.52 6.45 8.92
C ILE A 109 19.82 7.52 7.86
N ILE A 110 18.80 8.11 7.25
CA ILE A 110 18.91 9.14 6.23
C ILE A 110 18.59 10.50 6.85
N ASP A 111 19.47 11.45 6.69
CA ASP A 111 19.23 12.84 7.07
C ASP A 111 18.08 13.42 6.21
N ASP A 112 17.26 14.27 6.83
CA ASP A 112 16.09 14.91 6.19
C ASP A 112 15.01 13.94 5.67
N SER A 113 15.00 12.69 6.13
CA SER A 113 14.00 11.66 5.73
C SER A 113 12.57 12.02 6.14
N GLU A 114 12.38 12.89 7.11
CA GLU A 114 11.09 13.42 7.57
C GLU A 114 10.28 14.15 6.49
N ASN A 115 10.94 14.55 5.40
CA ASN A 115 10.30 15.16 4.24
C ASN A 115 9.83 14.14 3.19
N ILE A 116 10.10 12.85 3.39
CA ILE A 116 9.72 11.78 2.46
C ILE A 116 8.42 11.13 2.91
N HIS A 117 7.34 11.39 2.18
CA HIS A 117 6.03 10.79 2.45
C HIS A 117 5.98 9.31 2.06
N VAL A 118 5.44 8.45 2.93
CA VAL A 118 5.37 7.01 2.69
C VAL A 118 3.95 6.50 2.78
N ILE A 119 3.51 5.77 1.74
CA ILE A 119 2.24 5.04 1.75
C ILE A 119 2.50 3.56 1.45
N CYS A 120 1.91 2.69 2.26
CA CYS A 120 2.04 1.25 2.10
C CYS A 120 0.70 0.51 2.16
N HIS A 121 0.75 -0.78 1.87
CA HIS A 121 -0.37 -1.71 2.06
C HIS A 121 -0.12 -2.62 3.25
N ASP A 122 -1.23 -3.14 3.78
CA ASP A 122 -1.34 -4.16 4.79
C ASP A 122 -0.95 -3.71 6.22
N LEU A 123 -1.95 -3.82 7.09
CA LEU A 123 -1.79 -3.57 8.53
C LEU A 123 -1.09 -4.75 9.18
N THR A 124 0.18 -4.59 9.45
CA THR A 124 1.06 -5.50 10.18
C THR A 124 1.61 -4.80 11.41
N GLU A 125 2.20 -5.53 12.35
CA GLU A 125 2.88 -4.90 13.49
C GLU A 125 3.92 -3.86 13.05
N GLY A 126 4.68 -4.18 11.98
CA GLY A 126 5.69 -3.27 11.44
C GLY A 126 5.10 -2.00 10.83
N SER A 127 4.03 -2.10 10.03
CA SER A 127 3.40 -0.92 9.43
C SER A 127 2.66 -0.07 10.47
N ILE A 128 2.04 -0.70 11.47
CA ILE A 128 1.41 0.01 12.60
C ILE A 128 2.46 0.78 13.42
N HIS A 129 3.60 0.16 13.72
CA HIS A 129 4.69 0.84 14.40
C HIS A 129 5.18 2.07 13.61
N LEU A 130 5.37 1.93 12.30
CA LEU A 130 5.81 3.02 11.44
C LEU A 130 4.75 4.13 11.28
N LEU A 131 3.46 3.81 11.36
CA LEU A 131 2.40 4.82 11.49
C LEU A 131 2.52 5.60 12.80
N GLN A 132 2.68 4.89 13.93
CA GLN A 132 2.79 5.50 15.27
C GLN A 132 4.02 6.39 15.42
N THR A 133 5.11 6.06 14.72
CA THR A 133 6.34 6.86 14.68
C THR A 133 6.38 7.88 13.54
N GLN A 134 5.26 8.02 12.81
CA GLN A 134 5.09 9.00 11.72
C GLN A 134 6.06 8.84 10.54
N VAL A 135 6.70 7.68 10.40
CA VAL A 135 7.51 7.32 9.23
C VAL A 135 6.62 6.96 8.03
N VAL A 136 5.43 6.42 8.29
CA VAL A 136 4.41 6.12 7.27
C VAL A 136 3.21 7.03 7.48
N ASP A 137 2.77 7.73 6.45
CA ASP A 137 1.60 8.61 6.50
C ASP A 137 0.28 7.83 6.49
N PHE A 138 0.17 6.84 5.61
CA PHE A 138 -1.05 6.05 5.44
C PHE A 138 -0.75 4.58 5.18
N VAL A 139 -1.53 3.71 5.81
CA VAL A 139 -1.57 2.28 5.48
C VAL A 139 -2.93 1.93 4.90
N LEU A 140 -2.93 1.27 3.75
CA LEU A 140 -4.14 0.75 3.12
C LEU A 140 -4.39 -0.70 3.56
N GLY A 141 -5.50 -0.92 4.26
CA GLY A 141 -5.87 -2.24 4.78
C GLY A 141 -6.76 -3.02 3.81
N GLN A 142 -6.71 -4.33 3.92
CA GLN A 142 -7.48 -5.30 3.11
C GLN A 142 -8.57 -6.03 3.91
N GLU A 143 -8.74 -5.75 5.19
CA GLU A 143 -9.73 -6.38 6.05
C GLU A 143 -9.69 -7.94 6.05
N PRO A 144 -8.54 -8.58 6.33
CA PRO A 144 -8.38 -10.03 6.18
C PRO A 144 -9.33 -10.84 7.06
N VAL A 145 -9.68 -10.34 8.24
CA VAL A 145 -10.66 -10.99 9.14
C VAL A 145 -12.05 -10.99 8.51
N ASN A 146 -12.46 -9.85 7.95
CA ASN A 146 -13.75 -9.74 7.25
C ASN A 146 -13.79 -10.61 5.99
N GLN A 147 -12.70 -10.67 5.23
CA GLN A 147 -12.58 -11.58 4.08
C GLN A 147 -12.77 -13.03 4.51
N GLY A 148 -12.07 -13.47 5.57
CA GLY A 148 -12.21 -14.82 6.10
C GLY A 148 -13.65 -15.14 6.57
N TYR A 149 -14.27 -14.22 7.29
CA TYR A 149 -15.67 -14.36 7.71
C TYR A 149 -16.62 -14.49 6.53
N LEU A 150 -16.53 -13.59 5.55
CA LEU A 150 -17.39 -13.60 4.37
C LEU A 150 -17.20 -14.87 3.52
N LEU A 151 -15.97 -15.39 3.44
CA LEU A 151 -15.67 -16.62 2.73
C LEU A 151 -16.43 -17.80 3.34
N ILE A 152 -16.34 -18.00 4.65
CA ILE A 152 -17.04 -19.08 5.37
C ILE A 152 -18.54 -18.89 5.30
N LYS A 153 -19.04 -17.66 5.56
CA LYS A 153 -20.47 -17.35 5.47
C LYS A 153 -21.04 -17.64 4.09
N THR A 154 -20.38 -17.18 3.04
CA THR A 154 -20.83 -17.38 1.65
C THR A 154 -20.85 -18.85 1.28
N LEU A 155 -19.83 -19.61 1.67
CA LEU A 155 -19.77 -21.05 1.44
C LEU A 155 -20.91 -21.79 2.18
N PHE A 156 -21.16 -21.44 3.43
CA PHE A 156 -22.28 -21.99 4.22
C PHE A 156 -23.63 -21.68 3.59
N GLU A 157 -23.86 -20.44 3.18
CA GLU A 157 -25.12 -20.02 2.54
C GLU A 157 -25.32 -20.76 1.21
N TYR A 158 -24.28 -20.98 0.45
CA TYR A 158 -24.35 -21.75 -0.79
C TYR A 158 -24.68 -23.24 -0.55
N LEU A 159 -23.91 -23.87 0.35
CA LEU A 159 -24.02 -25.34 0.56
C LEU A 159 -25.25 -25.74 1.38
N VAL A 160 -25.66 -24.95 2.35
CA VAL A 160 -26.74 -25.32 3.30
C VAL A 160 -28.06 -24.66 2.94
N LYS A 161 -28.01 -23.38 2.51
CA LYS A 161 -29.22 -22.61 2.21
C LYS A 161 -29.56 -22.55 0.72
N ASN A 162 -28.74 -23.14 -0.16
CA ASN A 162 -28.85 -23.06 -1.62
C ASN A 162 -28.91 -21.62 -2.17
N ILE A 163 -28.20 -20.65 -1.50
CA ILE A 163 -28.13 -19.27 -1.94
C ILE A 163 -26.90 -19.11 -2.82
N THR A 164 -27.11 -18.78 -4.10
CA THR A 164 -25.99 -18.52 -5.03
C THR A 164 -25.43 -17.11 -4.78
N PRO A 165 -24.13 -16.97 -4.49
CA PRO A 165 -23.52 -15.66 -4.24
C PRO A 165 -23.35 -14.86 -5.51
N HIS A 166 -23.13 -13.54 -5.36
CA HIS A 166 -22.62 -12.72 -6.43
C HIS A 166 -21.22 -13.18 -6.86
N LYS A 167 -20.89 -13.00 -8.13
CA LYS A 167 -19.58 -13.41 -8.69
C LYS A 167 -18.41 -12.73 -8.02
N ILE A 168 -18.61 -11.50 -7.57
CA ILE A 168 -17.62 -10.66 -6.90
C ILE A 168 -18.26 -10.07 -5.64
N ILE A 169 -17.62 -10.25 -4.51
CA ILE A 169 -17.93 -9.60 -3.24
C ILE A 169 -16.73 -8.69 -2.93
N ASP A 170 -16.87 -7.41 -3.24
CA ASP A 170 -15.82 -6.39 -3.10
C ASP A 170 -15.65 -6.00 -1.62
N ILE A 171 -14.40 -6.00 -1.17
CA ILE A 171 -14.01 -5.53 0.15
C ILE A 171 -13.47 -4.11 -0.01
N PRO A 172 -14.02 -3.12 0.70
CA PRO A 172 -13.54 -1.75 0.57
C PRO A 172 -12.09 -1.59 1.02
N VAL A 173 -11.40 -0.63 0.41
CA VAL A 173 -10.07 -0.20 0.87
C VAL A 173 -10.26 0.60 2.16
N THR A 174 -9.63 0.19 3.25
CA THR A 174 -9.54 0.97 4.48
C THR A 174 -8.27 1.80 4.48
N ILE A 175 -8.32 2.99 5.07
CA ILE A 175 -7.19 3.89 5.21
C ILE A 175 -6.96 4.10 6.71
N SER A 176 -5.74 3.84 7.15
CA SER A 176 -5.32 4.02 8.54
C SER A 176 -4.26 5.10 8.63
N THR A 177 -4.35 5.91 9.67
CA THR A 177 -3.39 6.95 10.05
C THR A 177 -2.82 6.64 11.43
N ASP A 178 -1.86 7.43 11.89
CA ASP A 178 -1.29 7.35 13.25
C ASP A 178 -2.38 7.39 14.33
N GLU A 179 -3.37 8.29 14.21
CA GLU A 179 -4.48 8.42 15.17
C GLU A 179 -5.31 7.14 15.31
N SER A 180 -5.37 6.31 14.24
CA SER A 180 -6.11 5.04 14.28
C SER A 180 -5.51 4.02 15.26
N TYR A 181 -4.27 4.21 15.69
CA TYR A 181 -3.51 3.28 16.51
C TYR A 181 -2.79 3.93 17.71
N LYS A 182 -3.06 5.22 18.00
CA LYS A 182 -2.59 5.82 19.26
C LYS A 182 -3.14 5.04 20.44
N LYS A 183 -2.25 4.61 21.34
CA LYS A 183 -2.67 4.07 22.62
C LYS A 183 -3.25 5.25 23.41
N GLU A 184 -4.48 5.09 23.90
CA GLU A 184 -4.99 6.01 24.93
C GLU A 184 -3.98 5.97 26.09
N GLU A 185 -3.40 7.09 26.43
CA GLU A 185 -2.61 7.21 27.66
C GLU A 185 -3.57 6.97 28.84
N PRO A 186 -3.20 6.11 29.81
CA PRO A 186 -4.05 5.75 30.94
C PRO A 186 -4.34 6.93 31.88
#